data_6d7b6bf9a50d2611dcc7031fe13a7632
#
_entry.id   6d7b6bf9a50d2611dcc7031fe13a7632
#
_cell.length_a   1.000
_cell.length_b   1.000
_cell.length_c   1.000
_cell.angle_alpha   90.00
_cell.angle_beta   90.00
_cell.angle_gamma   90.00
#
_symmetry.space_group_name_H-M   'P 1'
#
loop_
_entity.id
_entity.type
_entity.pdbx_description
1 polymer ?
#
loop_
_entity_poly.entity_id
_entity_poly.type
_entity_poly.pdbx_seq_one_letter_code
_entity_poly.pdbx_strand_id
1 'polypeptide(L)'
;MIEKILVPLPVESAKNGASAIAMAKDIATAQGARIILLHVVEEMPPYVSVHLPADLRKNAAAAARDDMQAAAKAHGIEGITDIVVREGNPAADIFDFTNDTGVDMIVMSSHDPGFADYLLGSVAARVVRHAHCSVLVVRLRKG
;
A
#
# COMPACT_ATOMS: atom_id res chain seq x y z
N MET A 1 15.44 -14.20 7.04
CA MET A 1 15.31 -14.03 5.57
C MET A 1 13.94 -13.42 5.26
N ILE A 2 13.91 -12.46 4.38
CA ILE A 2 12.66 -11.81 3.99
C ILE A 2 12.04 -12.60 2.85
N GLU A 3 10.83 -13.10 3.05
CA GLU A 3 10.09 -13.88 2.05
C GLU A 3 8.87 -13.14 1.49
N LYS A 4 8.24 -12.28 2.29
CA LYS A 4 7.06 -11.51 1.90
C LYS A 4 7.21 -10.06 2.28
N ILE A 5 7.07 -9.20 1.28
CA ILE A 5 7.12 -7.74 1.45
C ILE A 5 5.74 -7.17 1.13
N LEU A 6 5.16 -6.43 2.07
CA LEU A 6 3.90 -5.72 1.87
C LEU A 6 4.20 -4.28 1.49
N VAL A 7 3.58 -3.82 0.42
CA VAL A 7 3.66 -2.41 -0.02
C VAL A 7 2.24 -1.84 -0.01
N PRO A 8 1.85 -1.18 1.09
CA PRO A 8 0.59 -0.45 1.11
C PRO A 8 0.71 0.78 0.20
N LEU A 9 -0.26 0.93 -0.69
CA LEU A 9 -0.29 2.07 -1.60
C LEU A 9 -1.24 3.14 -1.07
N PRO A 10 -0.92 4.44 -1.31
CA PRO A 10 -1.74 5.52 -0.79
C PRO A 10 -3.20 5.43 -1.25
N VAL A 11 -4.11 5.81 -0.38
CA VAL A 11 -5.56 5.80 -0.65
C VAL A 11 -5.93 6.74 -1.79
N GLU A 12 -5.19 7.84 -1.94
CA GLU A 12 -5.52 8.88 -2.92
C GLU A 12 -5.04 8.56 -4.33
N SER A 13 -3.97 7.78 -4.46
CA SER A 13 -3.46 7.40 -5.78
C SER A 13 -2.44 6.27 -5.66
N ALA A 14 -2.70 5.16 -6.33
CA ALA A 14 -1.72 4.08 -6.46
C ALA A 14 -0.42 4.55 -7.15
N LYS A 15 -0.47 5.63 -7.91
CA LYS A 15 0.69 6.21 -8.60
C LYS A 15 1.72 6.81 -7.63
N ASN A 16 1.28 7.24 -6.44
CA ASN A 16 2.17 7.86 -5.45
C ASN A 16 3.05 6.84 -4.72
N GLY A 17 2.87 5.56 -4.98
CA GLY A 17 3.68 4.49 -4.38
C GLY A 17 4.93 4.10 -5.17
N ALA A 18 5.28 4.81 -6.23
CA ALA A 18 6.38 4.40 -7.13
C ALA A 18 7.73 4.22 -6.41
N SER A 19 8.08 5.12 -5.50
CA SER A 19 9.34 5.01 -4.77
C SER A 19 9.37 3.83 -3.79
N ALA A 20 8.24 3.55 -3.13
CA ALA A 20 8.12 2.37 -2.26
C ALA A 20 8.19 1.08 -3.08
N ILE A 21 7.53 1.03 -4.24
CA ILE A 21 7.58 -0.12 -5.14
C ILE A 21 9.01 -0.37 -5.63
N ALA A 22 9.73 0.68 -6.03
CA ALA A 22 11.10 0.57 -6.49
C ALA A 22 12.02 0.01 -5.40
N MET A 23 11.88 0.50 -4.19
CA MET A 23 12.66 0.00 -3.04
C MET A 23 12.31 -1.46 -2.73
N ALA A 24 11.03 -1.80 -2.72
CA ALA A 24 10.59 -3.18 -2.48
C ALA A 24 11.12 -4.12 -3.56
N LYS A 25 11.16 -3.68 -4.81
CA LYS A 25 11.74 -4.46 -5.91
C LYS A 25 13.22 -4.78 -5.65
N ASP A 26 14.00 -3.80 -5.23
CA ASP A 26 15.42 -4.01 -4.95
C ASP A 26 15.63 -5.03 -3.83
N ILE A 27 14.85 -4.93 -2.76
CA ILE A 27 14.92 -5.87 -1.64
C ILE A 27 14.44 -7.25 -2.06
N ALA A 28 13.32 -7.33 -2.77
CA ALA A 28 12.76 -8.60 -3.22
C ALA A 28 13.73 -9.34 -4.17
N THR A 29 14.36 -8.60 -5.06
CA THR A 29 15.35 -9.18 -5.98
C THR A 29 16.54 -9.75 -5.21
N ALA A 30 17.04 -9.02 -4.22
CA ALA A 30 18.18 -9.47 -3.42
C ALA A 30 17.85 -10.66 -2.52
N GLN A 31 16.63 -10.75 -1.99
CA GLN A 31 16.22 -11.76 -1.01
C GLN A 31 15.43 -12.93 -1.60
N GLY A 32 15.02 -12.84 -2.86
CA GLY A 32 14.12 -13.82 -3.45
C GLY A 32 12.70 -13.75 -2.87
N ALA A 33 12.24 -12.56 -2.47
CA ALA A 33 10.95 -12.36 -1.84
C ALA A 33 9.83 -12.11 -2.84
N ARG A 34 8.59 -12.36 -2.40
CA ARG A 34 7.39 -11.91 -3.13
C ARG A 34 6.95 -10.56 -2.59
N ILE A 35 6.32 -9.81 -3.46
CA ILE A 35 5.75 -8.49 -3.14
C ILE A 35 4.23 -8.61 -3.12
N ILE A 36 3.60 -7.98 -2.14
CA ILE A 36 2.15 -7.84 -2.08
C ILE A 36 1.84 -6.35 -2.14
N LEU A 37 1.18 -5.92 -3.20
CA LEU A 37 0.67 -4.56 -3.30
C LEU A 37 -0.74 -4.53 -2.69
N LEU A 38 -0.93 -3.72 -1.69
CA LEU A 38 -2.20 -3.58 -0.97
C LEU A 38 -2.74 -2.16 -1.10
N HIS A 39 -3.97 -2.06 -1.54
CA HIS A 39 -4.71 -0.80 -1.51
C HIS A 39 -5.99 -0.99 -0.71
N VAL A 40 -6.24 -0.06 0.21
CA VAL A 40 -7.45 -0.06 1.01
C VAL A 40 -8.33 1.09 0.54
N VAL A 41 -9.49 0.75 -0.02
CA VAL A 41 -10.51 1.74 -0.36
C VAL A 41 -11.21 2.14 0.93
N GLU A 42 -11.19 3.42 1.27
CA GLU A 42 -11.81 3.88 2.50
C GLU A 42 -13.31 3.60 2.51
N GLU A 43 -13.78 3.05 3.63
CA GLU A 43 -15.19 2.81 3.85
C GLU A 43 -15.90 4.14 4.07
N MET A 44 -16.95 4.37 3.28
CA MET A 44 -17.75 5.57 3.43
C MET A 44 -18.72 5.44 4.61
N PRO A 45 -19.00 6.55 5.33
CA PRO A 45 -20.02 6.54 6.37
C PRO A 45 -21.38 6.08 5.80
N PRO A 46 -22.20 5.35 6.59
CA PRO A 46 -23.48 4.84 6.09
C PRO A 46 -24.41 5.90 5.49
N TYR A 47 -24.41 7.11 6.04
CA TYR A 47 -25.26 8.20 5.51
C TYR A 47 -24.84 8.69 4.13
N VAL A 48 -23.58 8.44 3.74
CA VAL A 48 -23.08 8.74 2.39
C VAL A 48 -23.30 7.53 1.47
N SER A 49 -23.01 6.33 1.97
CA SER A 49 -23.06 5.12 1.16
C SER A 49 -24.45 4.74 0.68
N VAL A 50 -25.51 5.08 1.44
CA VAL A 50 -26.89 4.81 1.01
C VAL A 50 -27.33 5.65 -0.19
N HIS A 51 -26.67 6.76 -0.46
CA HIS A 51 -26.97 7.65 -1.59
C HIS A 51 -26.07 7.39 -2.80
N LEU A 52 -25.08 6.50 -2.68
CA LEU A 52 -24.16 6.19 -3.77
C LEU A 52 -24.56 4.86 -4.44
N PRO A 53 -24.55 4.79 -5.77
CA PRO A 53 -24.75 3.52 -6.46
C PRO A 53 -23.70 2.49 -6.02
N ALA A 54 -24.12 1.25 -5.84
CA ALA A 54 -23.22 0.15 -5.50
C ALA A 54 -22.09 0.00 -6.52
N ASP A 55 -22.34 0.37 -7.78
CA ASP A 55 -21.37 0.31 -8.86
C ASP A 55 -20.14 1.22 -8.63
N LEU A 56 -20.31 2.36 -7.95
CA LEU A 56 -19.19 3.26 -7.68
C LEU A 56 -18.12 2.61 -6.79
N ARG A 57 -18.52 1.81 -5.80
CA ARG A 57 -17.57 1.10 -4.93
C ARG A 57 -16.85 -0.01 -5.69
N LYS A 58 -17.59 -0.77 -6.49
CA LYS A 58 -16.99 -1.81 -7.34
C LYS A 58 -16.04 -1.22 -8.36
N ASN A 59 -16.40 -0.09 -8.96
CA ASN A 59 -15.58 0.60 -9.94
C ASN A 59 -14.30 1.18 -9.31
N ALA A 60 -14.37 1.69 -8.08
CA ALA A 60 -13.20 2.18 -7.36
C ALA A 60 -12.20 1.05 -7.08
N ALA A 61 -12.69 -0.11 -6.63
CA ALA A 61 -11.85 -1.28 -6.38
C ALA A 61 -11.23 -1.81 -7.68
N ALA A 62 -12.01 -1.89 -8.75
CA ALA A 62 -11.53 -2.33 -10.05
C ALA A 62 -10.48 -1.38 -10.62
N ALA A 63 -10.71 -0.07 -10.53
CA ALA A 63 -9.76 0.94 -10.98
C ALA A 63 -8.46 0.88 -10.18
N ALA A 64 -8.54 0.70 -8.87
CA ALA A 64 -7.35 0.53 -8.04
C ALA A 64 -6.55 -0.70 -8.44
N ARG A 65 -7.22 -1.83 -8.69
CA ARG A 65 -6.57 -3.06 -9.14
C ARG A 65 -5.87 -2.87 -10.47
N ASP A 66 -6.52 -2.20 -11.42
CA ASP A 66 -5.92 -1.91 -12.74
C ASP A 66 -4.69 -1.02 -12.62
N ASP A 67 -4.75 0.01 -11.77
CA ASP A 67 -3.62 0.89 -11.52
C ASP A 67 -2.44 0.13 -10.90
N MET A 68 -2.72 -0.79 -9.97
CA MET A 68 -1.70 -1.59 -9.32
C MET A 68 -1.07 -2.61 -10.26
N GLN A 69 -1.87 -3.20 -11.14
CA GLN A 69 -1.35 -4.09 -12.18
C GLN A 69 -0.45 -3.33 -13.15
N ALA A 70 -0.85 -2.14 -13.55
CA ALA A 70 -0.05 -1.28 -14.40
C ALA A 70 1.27 -0.88 -13.73
N ALA A 71 1.23 -0.58 -12.43
CA ALA A 71 2.44 -0.26 -11.66
C ALA A 71 3.38 -1.47 -11.56
N ALA A 72 2.86 -2.67 -11.30
CA ALA A 72 3.66 -3.88 -11.26
C ALA A 72 4.33 -4.14 -12.61
N LYS A 73 3.62 -3.94 -13.69
CA LYS A 73 4.16 -4.07 -15.05
C LYS A 73 5.23 -3.04 -15.33
N ALA A 74 4.97 -1.78 -14.99
CA ALA A 74 5.93 -0.69 -15.21
C ALA A 74 7.24 -0.89 -14.47
N HIS A 75 7.19 -1.50 -13.28
CA HIS A 75 8.37 -1.81 -12.48
C HIS A 75 9.00 -3.18 -12.79
N GLY A 76 8.39 -3.96 -13.68
CA GLY A 76 8.91 -5.28 -14.05
C GLY A 76 8.79 -6.34 -12.97
N ILE A 77 7.82 -6.23 -12.09
CA ILE A 77 7.64 -7.14 -10.94
C ILE A 77 6.37 -8.01 -11.03
N GLU A 78 5.74 -8.09 -12.19
CA GLU A 78 4.50 -8.87 -12.35
C GLU A 78 4.63 -10.32 -11.87
N GLY A 79 5.76 -10.96 -12.15
CA GLY A 79 5.98 -12.37 -11.83
C GLY A 79 6.16 -12.67 -10.35
N ILE A 80 6.41 -11.65 -9.53
CA ILE A 80 6.65 -11.80 -8.08
C ILE A 80 5.66 -11.01 -7.22
N THR A 81 4.60 -10.49 -7.83
CA THR A 81 3.67 -9.57 -7.14
C THR A 81 2.26 -10.12 -7.11
N ASP A 82 1.67 -10.08 -5.93
CA ASP A 82 0.25 -10.31 -5.71
C ASP A 82 -0.43 -8.97 -5.46
N ILE A 83 -1.63 -8.80 -6.00
CA ILE A 83 -2.39 -7.55 -5.88
C ILE A 83 -3.61 -7.78 -5.02
N VAL A 84 -3.77 -6.99 -3.97
CA VAL A 84 -4.87 -7.10 -3.01
C VAL A 84 -5.54 -5.74 -2.86
N VAL A 85 -6.85 -5.70 -3.03
CA VAL A 85 -7.68 -4.52 -2.77
C VAL A 85 -8.65 -4.87 -1.66
N ARG A 86 -8.70 -4.05 -0.62
CA ARG A 86 -9.63 -4.18 0.50
C ARG A 86 -10.45 -2.90 0.65
N GLU A 87 -11.55 -3.01 1.36
CA GLU A 87 -12.38 -1.87 1.72
C GLU A 87 -12.42 -1.78 3.24
N GLY A 88 -12.15 -0.60 3.80
CA GLY A 88 -12.16 -0.41 5.25
C GLY A 88 -11.29 0.75 5.71
N ASN A 89 -10.68 0.60 6.87
CA ASN A 89 -9.75 1.58 7.44
C ASN A 89 -8.32 1.22 7.05
N PRO A 90 -7.58 2.12 6.40
CA PRO A 90 -6.25 1.78 5.90
C PRO A 90 -5.29 1.20 6.95
N ALA A 91 -5.13 1.85 8.10
CA ALA A 91 -4.19 1.37 9.11
C ALA A 91 -4.63 0.02 9.71
N ALA A 92 -5.92 -0.12 10.05
CA ALA A 92 -6.44 -1.36 10.63
C ALA A 92 -6.31 -2.52 9.65
N ASP A 93 -6.64 -2.31 8.38
CA ASP A 93 -6.55 -3.37 7.37
C ASP A 93 -5.11 -3.76 7.06
N ILE A 94 -4.17 -2.82 7.10
CA ILE A 94 -2.75 -3.14 6.97
C ILE A 94 -2.31 -4.06 8.11
N PHE A 95 -2.69 -3.76 9.35
CA PHE A 95 -2.35 -4.61 10.49
C PHE A 95 -2.97 -6.00 10.39
N ASP A 96 -4.24 -6.07 10.08
CA ASP A 96 -4.96 -7.34 9.95
C ASP A 96 -4.34 -8.19 8.84
N PHE A 97 -4.07 -7.60 7.70
CA PHE A 97 -3.43 -8.29 6.58
C PHE A 97 -2.04 -8.81 6.96
N THR A 98 -1.23 -7.97 7.62
CA THR A 98 0.11 -8.34 8.05
C THR A 98 0.09 -9.51 9.02
N ASN A 99 -0.82 -9.48 10.00
CA ASN A 99 -0.96 -10.56 10.98
C ASN A 99 -1.46 -11.86 10.34
N ASP A 100 -2.41 -11.76 9.42
CA ASP A 100 -3.03 -12.94 8.80
C ASP A 100 -2.11 -13.64 7.79
N THR A 101 -1.24 -12.90 7.12
CA THR A 101 -0.43 -13.43 6.01
C THR A 101 1.04 -13.67 6.34
N GLY A 102 1.49 -13.28 7.52
CA GLY A 102 2.90 -13.48 7.92
C GLY A 102 3.88 -12.65 7.10
N VAL A 103 3.59 -11.39 6.91
CA VAL A 103 4.48 -10.45 6.22
C VAL A 103 5.74 -10.22 7.04
N ASP A 104 6.90 -10.24 6.39
CA ASP A 104 8.19 -10.05 7.04
C ASP A 104 8.62 -8.59 7.09
N MET A 105 8.19 -7.80 6.11
CA MET A 105 8.55 -6.39 6.01
C MET A 105 7.45 -5.60 5.33
N ILE A 106 7.21 -4.40 5.84
CA ILE A 106 6.35 -3.41 5.18
C ILE A 106 7.26 -2.35 4.57
N VAL A 107 7.06 -2.01 3.31
CA VAL A 107 7.75 -0.91 2.63
C VAL A 107 6.69 0.09 2.21
N MET A 108 6.77 1.31 2.71
CA MET A 108 5.76 2.33 2.43
C MET A 108 6.39 3.70 2.26
N SER A 109 5.66 4.57 1.57
CA SER A 109 6.06 5.97 1.40
C SER A 109 5.70 6.78 2.62
N SER A 110 6.59 7.71 3.00
CA SER A 110 6.31 8.68 4.07
C SER A 110 5.41 9.81 3.60
N HIS A 111 5.27 9.97 2.31
CA HIS A 111 4.68 11.16 1.73
C HIS A 111 3.16 11.17 1.83
N ASP A 112 2.65 12.25 2.41
CA ASP A 112 1.25 12.62 2.34
C ASP A 112 1.22 14.02 1.73
N PRO A 113 0.57 14.22 0.54
CA PRO A 113 0.52 15.54 -0.08
C PRO A 113 -0.20 16.53 0.84
N GLY A 114 0.47 17.48 1.37
CA GLY A 114 -0.09 18.47 2.28
C GLY A 114 0.62 18.57 3.61
N PHE A 115 1.55 17.66 3.89
CA PHE A 115 2.40 17.75 5.08
C PHE A 115 3.80 18.26 4.73
N ALA A 116 4.44 18.87 5.71
CA ALA A 116 5.84 19.25 5.58
C ALA A 116 6.71 18.00 5.36
N ASP A 117 7.80 18.17 4.64
CA ASP A 117 8.64 17.07 4.15
C ASP A 117 9.25 16.18 5.24
N TYR A 118 9.33 16.67 6.47
CA TYR A 118 9.89 15.94 7.59
C TYR A 118 8.85 15.22 8.44
N LEU A 119 7.55 15.35 8.11
CA LEU A 119 6.48 14.68 8.86
C LEU A 119 6.09 13.38 8.18
N LEU A 120 5.80 12.37 8.99
CA LEU A 120 5.18 11.14 8.50
C LEU A 120 3.69 11.35 8.32
N GLY A 121 3.12 10.79 7.26
CA GLY A 121 1.67 10.70 7.10
C GLY A 121 1.04 9.91 8.25
N SER A 122 -0.25 10.11 8.49
CA SER A 122 -0.96 9.49 9.62
C SER A 122 -0.92 7.96 9.57
N VAL A 123 -1.11 7.37 8.41
CA VAL A 123 -1.06 5.90 8.24
C VAL A 123 0.36 5.39 8.49
N ALA A 124 1.37 6.04 7.90
CA ALA A 124 2.77 5.64 8.09
C ALA A 124 3.18 5.71 9.55
N ALA A 125 2.82 6.78 10.25
CA ALA A 125 3.14 6.94 11.67
C ALA A 125 2.52 5.84 12.53
N ARG A 126 1.27 5.45 12.26
CA ARG A 126 0.59 4.37 12.99
C ARG A 126 1.21 3.02 12.69
N VAL A 127 1.54 2.75 11.44
CA VAL A 127 2.19 1.50 11.04
C VAL A 127 3.55 1.35 11.71
N VAL A 128 4.38 2.38 11.66
CA VAL A 128 5.71 2.36 12.31
C VAL A 128 5.59 2.10 13.81
N ARG A 129 4.61 2.71 14.46
CA ARG A 129 4.43 2.58 15.92
C ARG A 129 3.92 1.21 16.34
N HIS A 130 3.07 0.58 15.56
CA HIS A 130 2.32 -0.59 16.00
C HIS A 130 2.59 -1.89 15.23
N ALA A 131 3.32 -1.86 14.13
CA ALA A 131 3.62 -3.07 13.37
C ALA A 131 4.50 -4.04 14.15
N HIS A 132 4.25 -5.34 13.99
CA HIS A 132 5.05 -6.40 14.61
C HIS A 132 6.17 -6.90 13.71
N CYS A 133 6.25 -6.41 12.47
CA CYS A 133 7.33 -6.73 11.53
C CYS A 133 8.18 -5.49 11.26
N SER A 134 9.26 -5.67 10.51
CA SER A 134 10.11 -4.55 10.07
C SER A 134 9.34 -3.61 9.16
N VAL A 135 9.57 -2.32 9.31
CA VAL A 135 8.93 -1.28 8.49
C VAL A 135 10.01 -0.39 7.90
N LEU A 136 10.05 -0.30 6.59
CA LEU A 136 10.90 0.63 5.87
C LEU A 136 10.04 1.77 5.32
N VAL A 137 10.32 2.97 5.77
CA VAL A 137 9.63 4.17 5.30
C VAL A 137 10.53 4.86 4.28
N VAL A 138 10.07 4.91 3.04
CA VAL A 138 10.81 5.52 1.95
C VAL A 138 10.45 7.01 1.89
N ARG A 139 11.44 7.86 2.07
CA ARG A 139 11.23 9.31 2.00
C ARG A 139 11.49 9.80 0.60
N LEU A 140 10.59 10.66 0.11
CA LEU A 140 10.78 11.30 -1.17
C LEU A 140 11.82 12.42 -1.01
N ARG A 141 12.85 12.37 -1.84
CA ARG A 141 13.81 13.47 -1.89
C ARG A 141 13.21 14.61 -2.70
N LYS A 142 13.38 15.83 -2.21
CA LYS A 142 13.17 17.01 -3.05
C LYS A 142 14.26 17.02 -4.12
N GLY A 143 13.84 16.83 -5.34
CA GLY A 143 14.71 16.91 -6.51
C GLY A 143 15.02 18.33 -6.88
#